data_459f89a0f84614a787c750bb8a72d328
#
_entry.id   459f89a0f84614a787c750bb8a72d328
#
_cell.length_a   1.000
_cell.length_b   1.000
_cell.length_c   1.000
_cell.angle_alpha   90.00
_cell.angle_beta   90.00
_cell.angle_gamma   90.00
#
_symmetry.space_group_name_H-M   'P 1'
#
loop_
_entity.id
_entity.type
_entity.pdbx_description
1 polymer ?
#
loop_
_entity_poly.entity_id
_entity_poly.type
_entity_poly.pdbx_seq_one_letter_code
_entity_poly.pdbx_strand_id
1 'polypeptide(L)'
;MSVVKTALPATRSGESSQLTGPRFLLASIFVSSLVASLLFLKFAPAPFFWLLLTWAAALWSAMFGVKGSWPRAILFNLGIVPCLLAGIEAYLVTHEYTPSVFSDGFYVRDDIMGWVPAKGIKGRATKANPIGLLHHPAGTLFDVTYTMDSNGLRAAPPYNKDDLAGTVLFFGCSFAFGEGLNDDETLPYQVGVQSGGRYRTLNFAVNGYGSEQMLAAIAHGIVGRVVDSTPRYAYYVALPVHVWRAAGRVSWGLHAPRYVQAPDGTLYQEGNFENRKPLAVRLGLNPHIGGQLNKSAIWRMLGMHDSHVTDDDIRLYLTIVRRSQELLAAEYPGIQFRVILYPYQDPAQRATYQKLREGFVRMGIPVGLVEDILPGYITDRSKFILSAGDTHPNALANRLLAQYVLKQIAR
;
A
#
# COMPACT_ATOMS: atom_id res chain seq x y z
N MET A 1 -49.00 36.92 77.93
CA MET A 1 -49.20 36.46 76.52
C MET A 1 -47.87 36.69 75.79
N SER A 2 -47.11 35.64 75.62
CA SER A 2 -45.80 35.65 75.01
C SER A 2 -45.91 35.24 73.56
N VAL A 3 -45.48 36.07 72.62
CA VAL A 3 -45.51 35.80 71.19
C VAL A 3 -44.18 35.16 70.81
N VAL A 4 -44.23 33.86 70.44
CA VAL A 4 -43.10 33.11 69.89
C VAL A 4 -42.91 33.50 68.43
N LYS A 5 -41.78 34.13 68.07
CA LYS A 5 -41.38 34.28 66.68
C LYS A 5 -40.62 33.02 66.19
N THR A 6 -41.25 32.28 65.32
CA THR A 6 -40.63 31.19 64.57
C THR A 6 -39.74 31.78 63.45
N ALA A 7 -38.45 31.53 63.48
CA ALA A 7 -37.54 31.87 62.43
C ALA A 7 -37.58 30.76 61.33
N LEU A 8 -37.81 31.16 60.11
CA LEU A 8 -37.70 30.28 58.90
C LEU A 8 -36.21 29.99 58.62
N PRO A 9 -35.83 28.78 58.21
CA PRO A 9 -34.48 28.46 57.85
C PRO A 9 -34.08 29.14 56.53
N ALA A 10 -32.89 29.75 56.52
CA ALA A 10 -32.26 30.34 55.34
C ALA A 10 -32.05 29.28 54.25
N THR A 11 -32.59 29.54 53.08
CA THR A 11 -32.30 28.77 51.85
C THR A 11 -30.82 28.93 51.54
N ARG A 12 -30.07 27.80 51.55
CA ARG A 12 -28.71 27.73 50.99
C ARG A 12 -28.80 28.07 49.52
N SER A 13 -28.31 29.24 49.13
CA SER A 13 -28.02 29.59 47.76
C SER A 13 -27.00 28.57 47.21
N GLY A 14 -27.35 27.86 46.14
CA GLY A 14 -26.42 26.96 45.48
C GLY A 14 -25.16 27.70 45.05
N GLU A 15 -24.04 27.33 45.64
CA GLU A 15 -22.74 27.73 45.14
C GLU A 15 -22.60 27.10 43.72
N SER A 16 -22.80 27.92 42.68
CA SER A 16 -22.26 27.65 41.38
C SER A 16 -20.73 27.62 41.53
N SER A 17 -20.14 26.44 41.50
CA SER A 17 -18.71 26.25 41.50
C SER A 17 -18.12 26.83 40.21
N GLN A 18 -17.93 28.15 40.16
CA GLN A 18 -17.08 28.80 39.16
C GLN A 18 -15.67 28.21 39.33
N LEU A 19 -15.16 27.53 38.30
CA LEU A 19 -13.80 27.07 38.27
C LEU A 19 -12.87 28.26 38.54
N THR A 20 -12.12 28.22 39.63
CA THR A 20 -11.15 29.27 39.98
C THR A 20 -10.06 29.37 38.91
N GLY A 21 -9.54 30.55 38.61
CA GLY A 21 -8.68 30.86 37.45
C GLY A 21 -7.64 29.81 37.03
N PRO A 22 -6.84 29.20 37.96
CA PRO A 22 -5.89 28.16 37.57
C PRO A 22 -6.53 26.86 37.04
N ARG A 23 -7.67 26.46 37.61
CA ARG A 23 -8.42 25.27 37.15
C ARG A 23 -9.07 25.49 35.79
N PHE A 24 -9.59 26.69 35.57
CA PHE A 24 -10.14 27.09 34.27
C PHE A 24 -9.04 27.11 33.19
N LEU A 25 -7.86 27.64 33.49
CA LEU A 25 -6.71 27.66 32.58
C LEU A 25 -6.29 26.23 32.19
N LEU A 26 -6.13 25.33 33.15
CA LEU A 26 -5.76 23.94 32.89
C LEU A 26 -6.81 23.22 32.04
N ALA A 27 -8.09 23.40 32.33
CA ALA A 27 -9.18 22.82 31.55
C ALA A 27 -9.18 23.36 30.09
N SER A 28 -8.95 24.67 29.92
CA SER A 28 -8.89 25.31 28.60
C SER A 28 -7.70 24.79 27.77
N ILE A 29 -6.52 24.66 28.38
CA ILE A 29 -5.33 24.07 27.71
C ILE A 29 -5.62 22.66 27.27
N PHE A 30 -6.20 21.84 28.14
CA PHE A 30 -6.52 20.44 27.82
C PHE A 30 -7.53 20.33 26.66
N VAL A 31 -8.66 21.06 26.73
CA VAL A 31 -9.70 21.06 25.68
C VAL A 31 -9.14 21.57 24.36
N SER A 32 -8.38 22.67 24.37
CA SER A 32 -7.77 23.22 23.15
C SER A 32 -6.78 22.24 22.53
N SER A 33 -5.98 21.55 23.34
CA SER A 33 -5.03 20.54 22.86
C SER A 33 -5.73 19.32 22.28
N LEU A 34 -6.84 18.90 22.88
CA LEU A 34 -7.65 17.81 22.36
C LEU A 34 -8.27 18.16 21.00
N VAL A 35 -8.88 19.36 20.89
CA VAL A 35 -9.47 19.84 19.64
C VAL A 35 -8.39 19.96 18.54
N ALA A 36 -7.25 20.58 18.85
CA ALA A 36 -6.13 20.67 17.90
C ALA A 36 -5.65 19.28 17.46
N SER A 37 -5.53 18.33 18.39
CA SER A 37 -5.13 16.96 18.08
C SER A 37 -6.10 16.28 17.09
N LEU A 38 -7.40 16.44 17.29
CA LEU A 38 -8.42 15.90 16.38
C LEU A 38 -8.34 16.55 14.99
N LEU A 39 -8.11 17.86 14.92
CA LEU A 39 -7.94 18.57 13.65
C LEU A 39 -6.67 18.11 12.93
N PHE A 40 -5.55 17.96 13.62
CA PHE A 40 -4.32 17.47 13.00
C PHE A 40 -4.45 16.03 12.50
N LEU A 41 -5.06 15.13 13.27
CA LEU A 41 -5.31 13.76 12.83
C LEU A 41 -6.16 13.67 11.56
N LYS A 42 -7.03 14.66 11.33
CA LYS A 42 -7.92 14.69 10.18
C LYS A 42 -7.31 15.37 8.96
N PHE A 43 -6.60 16.49 9.14
CA PHE A 43 -6.26 17.40 8.05
C PHE A 43 -4.77 17.62 7.82
N ALA A 44 -3.90 17.33 8.80
CA ALA A 44 -2.49 17.65 8.67
C ALA A 44 -1.71 16.56 7.90
N PRO A 45 -0.76 16.94 7.02
CA PRO A 45 0.33 16.08 6.65
C PRO A 45 1.19 15.82 7.90
N ALA A 46 1.66 14.60 8.11
CA ALA A 46 2.41 14.20 9.31
C ALA A 46 1.67 14.53 10.64
N PRO A 47 0.46 14.01 10.85
CA PRO A 47 -0.41 14.43 11.95
C PRO A 47 0.20 14.18 13.32
N PHE A 48 1.03 13.16 13.49
CA PHE A 48 1.66 12.82 14.77
C PHE A 48 2.75 13.81 15.17
N PHE A 49 3.47 14.40 14.22
CA PHE A 49 4.39 15.49 14.51
C PHE A 49 3.67 16.66 15.22
N TRP A 50 2.57 17.14 14.64
CA TRP A 50 1.79 18.23 15.19
C TRP A 50 1.10 17.88 16.50
N LEU A 51 0.60 16.64 16.62
CA LEU A 51 0.00 16.12 17.84
C LEU A 51 1.00 16.13 19.00
N LEU A 52 2.20 15.61 18.80
CA LEU A 52 3.26 15.55 19.80
C LEU A 52 3.71 16.94 20.22
N LEU A 53 3.89 17.87 19.28
CA LEU A 53 4.22 19.27 19.60
C LEU A 53 3.10 19.95 20.41
N THR A 54 1.84 19.69 20.06
CA THR A 54 0.69 20.24 20.79
C THR A 54 0.68 19.79 22.24
N TRP A 55 0.95 18.51 22.49
CA TRP A 55 1.00 17.97 23.84
C TRP A 55 2.23 18.46 24.63
N ALA A 56 3.39 18.61 23.99
CA ALA A 56 4.55 19.25 24.61
C ALA A 56 4.23 20.66 25.02
N ALA A 57 3.65 21.47 24.14
CA ALA A 57 3.24 22.84 24.43
C ALA A 57 2.17 22.91 25.53
N ALA A 58 1.21 21.99 25.57
CA ALA A 58 0.20 21.90 26.59
C ALA A 58 0.80 21.63 27.99
N LEU A 59 1.73 20.66 28.07
CA LEU A 59 2.42 20.33 29.32
C LEU A 59 3.24 21.51 29.82
N TRP A 60 3.98 22.19 28.96
CA TRP A 60 4.73 23.39 29.36
C TRP A 60 3.82 24.57 29.74
N SER A 61 2.72 24.77 29.03
CA SER A 61 1.73 25.80 29.38
C SER A 61 1.05 25.52 30.72
N ALA A 62 0.81 24.26 31.06
CA ALA A 62 0.22 23.87 32.34
C ALA A 62 1.10 24.22 33.53
N MET A 63 2.41 24.43 33.35
CA MET A 63 3.32 24.90 34.41
C MET A 63 2.90 26.23 34.99
N PHE A 64 2.26 27.11 34.22
CA PHE A 64 1.78 28.42 34.71
C PHE A 64 0.55 28.27 35.59
N GLY A 65 -0.21 27.18 35.48
CA GLY A 65 -1.39 26.91 36.30
C GLY A 65 -1.12 26.20 37.63
N VAL A 66 0.11 25.70 37.86
CA VAL A 66 0.46 24.95 39.08
C VAL A 66 1.41 25.72 39.97
N LYS A 67 1.20 25.55 41.30
CA LYS A 67 2.05 26.14 42.34
C LYS A 67 3.11 25.12 42.77
N GLY A 68 4.31 25.63 43.09
CA GLY A 68 5.44 24.83 43.57
C GLY A 68 6.46 24.45 42.46
N SER A 69 7.72 24.29 42.88
CA SER A 69 8.83 23.97 41.98
C SER A 69 8.76 22.53 41.50
N TRP A 70 8.44 21.57 42.33
CA TRP A 70 8.35 20.17 42.02
C TRP A 70 7.32 19.83 40.91
N PRO A 71 6.03 20.26 41.03
CA PRO A 71 5.07 19.98 39.94
C PRO A 71 5.46 20.65 38.63
N ARG A 72 6.07 21.85 38.68
CA ARG A 72 6.58 22.52 37.46
C ARG A 72 7.72 21.72 36.83
N ALA A 73 8.68 21.23 37.63
CA ALA A 73 9.76 20.39 37.13
C ALA A 73 9.25 19.08 36.49
N ILE A 74 8.24 18.45 37.07
CA ILE A 74 7.60 17.26 36.53
C ILE A 74 6.98 17.58 35.15
N LEU A 75 6.16 18.62 35.04
CA LEU A 75 5.51 19.01 33.78
C LEU A 75 6.54 19.38 32.71
N PHE A 76 7.64 20.07 33.10
CA PHE A 76 8.72 20.38 32.18
C PHE A 76 9.35 19.11 31.58
N ASN A 77 9.75 18.19 32.45
CA ASN A 77 10.35 16.92 31.97
C ASN A 77 9.38 16.05 31.18
N LEU A 78 8.10 16.02 31.58
CA LEU A 78 7.07 15.30 30.77
C LEU A 78 6.86 15.94 29.40
N GLY A 79 7.02 17.26 29.25
CA GLY A 79 6.94 17.96 27.96
C GLY A 79 8.13 17.69 27.03
N ILE A 80 9.31 17.34 27.59
CA ILE A 80 10.48 16.98 26.80
C ILE A 80 10.23 15.72 25.99
N VAL A 81 9.57 14.71 26.55
CA VAL A 81 9.34 13.42 25.88
C VAL A 81 8.56 13.57 24.57
N PRO A 82 7.36 14.16 24.52
CA PRO A 82 6.66 14.33 23.25
C PRO A 82 7.40 15.31 22.30
N CYS A 83 8.17 16.27 22.83
CA CYS A 83 9.00 17.14 22.00
C CYS A 83 10.11 16.34 21.27
N LEU A 84 10.81 15.46 21.97
CA LEU A 84 11.82 14.57 21.36
C LEU A 84 11.20 13.60 20.37
N LEU A 85 10.06 13.01 20.73
CA LEU A 85 9.32 12.12 19.81
C LEU A 85 8.83 12.88 18.57
N ALA A 86 8.42 14.15 18.69
CA ALA A 86 8.09 14.97 17.53
C ALA A 86 9.31 15.19 16.62
N GLY A 87 10.50 15.39 17.18
CA GLY A 87 11.74 15.48 16.41
C GLY A 87 12.05 14.18 15.65
N ILE A 88 11.89 13.02 16.30
CA ILE A 88 12.06 11.71 15.68
C ILE A 88 11.01 11.49 14.59
N GLU A 89 9.73 11.80 14.86
CA GLU A 89 8.65 11.68 13.88
C GLU A 89 8.93 12.56 12.66
N ALA A 90 9.35 13.82 12.85
CA ALA A 90 9.71 14.72 11.76
C ALA A 90 10.88 14.17 10.93
N TYR A 91 11.91 13.66 11.59
CA TYR A 91 13.03 13.02 10.92
C TYR A 91 12.57 11.85 10.06
N LEU A 92 11.79 10.93 10.63
CA LEU A 92 11.30 9.74 9.94
C LEU A 92 10.38 10.11 8.76
N VAL A 93 9.41 11.00 8.96
CA VAL A 93 8.49 11.46 7.89
C VAL A 93 9.24 12.07 6.72
N THR A 94 10.30 12.83 6.98
CA THR A 94 11.11 13.45 5.91
C THR A 94 12.03 12.46 5.18
N HIS A 95 12.27 11.29 5.78
CA HIS A 95 13.03 10.21 5.15
C HIS A 95 12.12 9.12 4.61
N GLU A 96 10.80 9.26 4.80
CA GLU A 96 9.84 8.35 4.20
C GLU A 96 9.73 8.55 2.70
N TYR A 97 9.38 7.46 2.10
CA TYR A 97 9.13 7.29 0.70
C TYR A 97 8.06 8.26 0.18
N THR A 98 8.42 9.14 -0.73
CA THR A 98 7.42 9.95 -1.44
C THR A 98 6.64 9.05 -2.41
N PRO A 99 5.30 9.12 -2.43
CA PRO A 99 4.53 8.39 -3.41
C PRO A 99 4.85 8.89 -4.83
N SER A 100 4.70 8.01 -5.81
CA SER A 100 4.78 8.40 -7.22
C SER A 100 3.63 9.34 -7.57
N VAL A 101 3.92 10.40 -8.31
CA VAL A 101 2.93 11.35 -8.81
C VAL A 101 2.71 11.07 -10.29
N PHE A 102 1.45 10.91 -10.67
CA PHE A 102 1.03 10.63 -12.05
C PHE A 102 0.32 11.86 -12.62
N SER A 103 0.37 12.02 -13.94
CA SER A 103 -0.43 13.02 -14.65
C SER A 103 -1.91 12.91 -14.28
N ASP A 104 -2.61 14.04 -14.25
CA ASP A 104 -4.04 14.07 -13.95
C ASP A 104 -4.83 13.17 -14.92
N GLY A 105 -5.77 12.43 -14.37
CA GLY A 105 -6.61 11.51 -15.13
C GLY A 105 -5.90 10.24 -15.60
N PHE A 106 -4.65 9.97 -15.16
CA PHE A 106 -3.95 8.73 -15.52
C PHE A 106 -4.68 7.49 -15.02
N TYR A 107 -5.19 7.51 -13.79
CA TYR A 107 -6.06 6.47 -13.26
C TYR A 107 -7.51 6.94 -13.20
N VAL A 108 -8.40 6.05 -13.60
CA VAL A 108 -9.85 6.22 -13.49
C VAL A 108 -10.46 5.12 -12.62
N ARG A 109 -11.56 5.43 -11.96
CA ARG A 109 -12.30 4.43 -11.17
C ARG A 109 -12.90 3.38 -12.10
N ASP A 110 -12.87 2.13 -11.64
CA ASP A 110 -13.48 0.98 -12.31
C ASP A 110 -14.21 0.13 -11.27
N ASP A 111 -15.45 -0.29 -11.58
CA ASP A 111 -16.29 -1.00 -10.61
C ASP A 111 -15.87 -2.46 -10.37
N ILE A 112 -15.11 -3.04 -11.31
CA ILE A 112 -14.59 -4.41 -11.21
C ILE A 112 -13.19 -4.42 -10.60
N MET A 113 -12.30 -3.58 -11.15
CA MET A 113 -10.87 -3.58 -10.82
C MET A 113 -10.51 -2.63 -9.66
N GLY A 114 -11.45 -1.71 -9.33
CA GLY A 114 -11.23 -0.61 -8.39
C GLY A 114 -10.66 0.64 -9.05
N TRP A 115 -9.61 0.50 -9.80
CA TRP A 115 -9.01 1.54 -10.65
C TRP A 115 -8.30 0.90 -11.84
N VAL A 116 -8.25 1.61 -12.94
CA VAL A 116 -7.54 1.22 -14.15
C VAL A 116 -6.84 2.43 -14.76
N PRO A 117 -5.77 2.26 -15.52
CA PRO A 117 -5.23 3.35 -16.34
C PRO A 117 -6.25 3.78 -17.41
N ALA A 118 -6.31 5.07 -17.69
CA ALA A 118 -7.15 5.58 -18.76
C ALA A 118 -6.67 5.08 -20.13
N LYS A 119 -7.61 4.68 -20.97
CA LYS A 119 -7.31 4.12 -22.30
C LYS A 119 -6.68 5.18 -23.21
N GLY A 120 -5.63 4.77 -23.93
CA GLY A 120 -4.94 5.63 -24.90
C GLY A 120 -4.18 6.81 -24.28
N ILE A 121 -4.06 6.87 -22.95
CA ILE A 121 -3.34 7.97 -22.30
C ILE A 121 -1.83 7.82 -22.45
N LYS A 122 -1.14 8.95 -22.65
CA LYS A 122 0.29 9.06 -22.46
C LYS A 122 0.53 10.02 -21.30
N GLY A 123 0.94 9.46 -20.16
CA GLY A 123 1.07 10.19 -18.90
C GLY A 123 2.50 10.19 -18.37
N ARG A 124 2.88 11.30 -17.73
CA ARG A 124 4.16 11.41 -17.03
C ARG A 124 4.00 10.88 -15.61
N ALA A 125 5.00 10.15 -15.13
CA ALA A 125 5.11 9.74 -13.75
C ALA A 125 6.44 10.21 -13.17
N THR A 126 6.40 10.82 -12.00
CA THR A 126 7.57 11.33 -11.29
C THR A 126 7.59 10.84 -9.86
N LYS A 127 8.81 10.72 -9.33
CA LYS A 127 9.02 10.46 -7.92
C LYS A 127 10.23 11.24 -7.44
N ALA A 128 10.04 11.98 -6.35
CA ALA A 128 11.13 12.72 -5.72
C ALA A 128 11.83 11.87 -4.67
N ASN A 129 13.10 12.13 -4.43
CA ASN A 129 13.76 11.70 -3.21
C ASN A 129 13.10 12.39 -2.02
N PRO A 130 12.94 11.71 -0.87
CA PRO A 130 12.54 12.39 0.35
C PRO A 130 13.56 13.52 0.63
N ILE A 131 13.04 14.70 0.95
CA ILE A 131 13.88 15.80 1.40
C ILE A 131 14.37 15.42 2.79
N GLY A 132 15.58 14.91 2.88
CA GLY A 132 16.23 14.69 4.16
C GLY A 132 16.40 16.04 4.86
N LEU A 133 15.98 16.13 6.12
CA LEU A 133 16.09 17.36 6.94
C LEU A 133 17.54 17.86 6.99
N LEU A 134 18.51 17.09 6.65
CA LEU A 134 19.91 17.36 6.91
C LEU A 134 20.90 17.17 5.78
N HIS A 135 20.66 16.70 4.57
CA HIS A 135 21.80 16.62 3.59
C HIS A 135 21.59 15.84 2.30
N HIS A 136 20.39 15.66 1.79
CA HIS A 136 20.30 15.21 0.40
C HIS A 136 19.64 16.30 -0.44
N PRO A 137 20.26 16.72 -1.56
CA PRO A 137 19.59 17.60 -2.48
C PRO A 137 18.28 16.94 -2.90
N ALA A 138 17.21 17.73 -2.94
CA ALA A 138 15.95 17.30 -3.53
C ALA A 138 16.27 16.78 -4.95
N GLY A 139 16.25 15.47 -5.13
CA GLY A 139 16.55 14.82 -6.39
C GLY A 139 15.34 14.07 -6.88
N THR A 140 15.18 14.00 -8.19
CA THR A 140 14.17 13.15 -8.83
C THR A 140 14.70 11.71 -8.85
N LEU A 141 13.96 10.77 -8.25
CA LEU A 141 14.27 9.34 -8.34
C LEU A 141 14.01 8.82 -9.76
N PHE A 142 12.88 9.20 -10.32
CA PHE A 142 12.56 8.95 -11.71
C PHE A 142 11.61 10.03 -12.27
N ASP A 143 11.68 10.18 -13.58
CA ASP A 143 10.82 11.04 -14.38
C ASP A 143 10.62 10.34 -15.73
N VAL A 144 9.53 9.64 -15.87
CA VAL A 144 9.28 8.71 -16.97
C VAL A 144 7.91 8.90 -17.58
N THR A 145 7.73 8.38 -18.79
CA THR A 145 6.47 8.42 -19.50
C THR A 145 5.89 7.01 -19.62
N TYR A 146 4.59 6.90 -19.34
CA TYR A 146 3.81 5.67 -19.50
C TYR A 146 2.82 5.85 -20.64
N THR A 147 2.87 4.97 -21.62
CA THR A 147 1.93 4.93 -22.74
C THR A 147 0.97 3.76 -22.50
N MET A 148 -0.32 4.06 -22.48
CA MET A 148 -1.37 3.06 -22.40
C MET A 148 -2.01 2.91 -23.79
N ASP A 149 -2.28 1.69 -24.20
CA ASP A 149 -2.95 1.39 -25.47
C ASP A 149 -4.47 1.69 -25.41
N SER A 150 -5.18 1.43 -26.49
CA SER A 150 -6.64 1.61 -26.58
C SER A 150 -7.45 0.70 -25.64
N ASN A 151 -6.83 -0.34 -25.08
CA ASN A 151 -7.44 -1.23 -24.09
C ASN A 151 -7.12 -0.82 -22.64
N GLY A 152 -6.22 0.15 -22.44
CA GLY A 152 -5.71 0.56 -21.14
C GLY A 152 -4.57 -0.34 -20.63
N LEU A 153 -3.94 -1.12 -21.49
CA LEU A 153 -2.73 -1.89 -21.18
C LEU A 153 -1.49 -1.05 -21.44
N ARG A 154 -0.43 -1.26 -20.68
CA ARG A 154 0.84 -0.60 -20.93
C ARG A 154 1.41 -1.02 -22.29
N ALA A 155 2.00 -0.06 -23.00
CA ALA A 155 2.55 -0.27 -24.35
C ALA A 155 3.46 -1.50 -24.43
N ALA A 156 3.25 -2.28 -25.47
CA ALA A 156 4.05 -3.43 -25.86
C ALA A 156 4.81 -3.14 -27.17
N PRO A 157 5.93 -3.82 -27.44
CA PRO A 157 6.65 -3.67 -28.69
C PRO A 157 5.84 -4.23 -29.86
N PRO A 158 6.15 -3.81 -31.11
CA PRO A 158 5.65 -4.46 -32.29
C PRO A 158 6.01 -5.95 -32.30
N TYR A 159 5.15 -6.75 -32.89
CA TYR A 159 5.37 -8.18 -33.06
C TYR A 159 5.21 -8.60 -34.53
N ASN A 160 5.89 -9.66 -34.92
CA ASN A 160 5.80 -10.20 -36.27
C ASN A 160 4.57 -11.12 -36.39
N LYS A 161 3.53 -10.70 -37.12
CA LYS A 161 2.30 -11.47 -37.29
C LYS A 161 2.53 -12.74 -38.08
N ASP A 162 3.48 -12.74 -39.01
CA ASP A 162 3.75 -13.86 -39.91
C ASP A 162 4.61 -14.95 -39.22
N ASP A 163 5.35 -14.61 -38.16
CA ASP A 163 6.17 -15.56 -37.36
C ASP A 163 5.80 -15.52 -35.87
N LEU A 164 4.50 -15.41 -35.57
CA LEU A 164 4.01 -15.35 -34.21
C LEU A 164 4.03 -16.73 -33.55
N ALA A 165 4.94 -16.96 -32.62
CA ALA A 165 5.02 -18.18 -31.83
C ALA A 165 3.91 -18.28 -30.76
N GLY A 166 3.34 -17.14 -30.33
CA GLY A 166 2.22 -17.07 -29.39
C GLY A 166 2.15 -15.74 -28.63
N THR A 167 1.14 -15.65 -27.79
CA THR A 167 0.94 -14.50 -26.88
C THR A 167 1.34 -14.89 -25.46
N VAL A 168 1.98 -13.95 -24.75
CA VAL A 168 2.38 -14.04 -23.34
C VAL A 168 1.63 -12.98 -22.54
N LEU A 169 0.87 -13.41 -21.55
CA LEU A 169 0.13 -12.57 -20.65
C LEU A 169 0.97 -12.29 -19.39
N PHE A 170 1.01 -11.06 -18.94
CA PHE A 170 1.66 -10.68 -17.69
C PHE A 170 0.65 -10.08 -16.74
N PHE A 171 0.63 -10.59 -15.50
CA PHE A 171 -0.16 -10.10 -14.39
C PHE A 171 0.75 -9.72 -13.22
N GLY A 172 0.29 -8.83 -12.36
CA GLY A 172 1.03 -8.41 -11.18
C GLY A 172 0.73 -6.96 -10.80
N CYS A 173 1.66 -6.37 -10.10
CA CYS A 173 1.56 -4.99 -9.62
C CYS A 173 2.54 -4.06 -10.36
N SER A 174 2.94 -2.98 -9.69
CA SER A 174 3.94 -2.01 -10.15
C SER A 174 5.24 -2.65 -10.64
N PHE A 175 5.62 -3.82 -10.14
CA PHE A 175 6.82 -4.56 -10.55
C PHE A 175 6.71 -5.10 -11.98
N ALA A 176 5.55 -5.62 -12.38
CA ALA A 176 5.30 -6.07 -13.74
C ALA A 176 4.84 -4.93 -14.64
N PHE A 177 4.10 -3.95 -14.09
CA PHE A 177 3.76 -2.71 -14.77
C PHE A 177 5.00 -1.97 -15.24
N GLY A 178 6.07 -1.97 -14.43
CA GLY A 178 7.32 -1.25 -14.65
C GLY A 178 7.25 0.17 -14.12
N GLU A 179 6.88 0.34 -12.84
CA GLU A 179 6.92 1.65 -12.19
C GLU A 179 8.34 2.20 -12.15
N GLY A 180 8.49 3.48 -12.52
CA GLY A 180 9.77 4.16 -12.58
C GLY A 180 10.60 3.88 -13.83
N LEU A 181 10.03 3.19 -14.83
CA LEU A 181 10.69 2.83 -16.09
C LEU A 181 9.93 3.37 -17.29
N ASN A 182 10.63 3.70 -18.36
CA ASN A 182 10.01 3.95 -19.65
C ASN A 182 9.39 2.66 -20.24
N ASP A 183 8.58 2.80 -21.27
CA ASP A 183 7.80 1.67 -21.80
C ASP A 183 8.71 0.50 -22.25
N ASP A 184 9.82 0.82 -22.92
CA ASP A 184 10.77 -0.12 -23.49
C ASP A 184 11.65 -0.85 -22.44
N GLU A 185 11.64 -0.40 -21.20
CA GLU A 185 12.44 -0.98 -20.10
C GLU A 185 11.66 -2.00 -19.25
N THR A 186 10.35 -2.16 -19.52
CA THR A 186 9.50 -3.06 -18.72
C THR A 186 9.74 -4.53 -19.05
N LEU A 187 9.50 -5.42 -18.09
CA LEU A 187 9.65 -6.87 -18.29
C LEU A 187 8.83 -7.38 -19.51
N PRO A 188 7.53 -7.07 -19.65
CA PRO A 188 6.75 -7.53 -20.80
C PRO A 188 7.28 -6.99 -22.13
N TYR A 189 7.68 -5.72 -22.18
CA TYR A 189 8.24 -5.12 -23.39
C TYR A 189 9.55 -5.80 -23.79
N GLN A 190 10.44 -6.02 -22.82
CA GLN A 190 11.72 -6.70 -23.05
C GLN A 190 11.57 -8.14 -23.52
N VAL A 191 10.54 -8.87 -23.06
CA VAL A 191 10.23 -10.23 -23.59
C VAL A 191 9.87 -10.14 -25.06
N GLY A 192 9.03 -9.21 -25.47
CA GLY A 192 8.66 -9.02 -26.87
C GLY A 192 9.87 -8.68 -27.75
N VAL A 193 10.66 -7.69 -27.36
CA VAL A 193 11.86 -7.26 -28.11
C VAL A 193 12.89 -8.37 -28.22
N GLN A 194 13.26 -9.00 -27.10
CA GLN A 194 14.31 -10.03 -27.08
C GLN A 194 13.89 -11.32 -27.77
N SER A 195 12.60 -11.53 -27.97
CA SER A 195 12.09 -12.62 -28.81
C SER A 195 12.21 -12.35 -30.31
N GLY A 196 12.66 -11.16 -30.71
CA GLY A 196 12.63 -10.72 -32.11
C GLY A 196 11.20 -10.49 -32.62
N GLY A 197 10.27 -10.17 -31.74
CA GLY A 197 8.85 -9.99 -32.10
C GLY A 197 8.09 -11.30 -32.30
N ARG A 198 8.68 -12.47 -32.00
CA ARG A 198 8.03 -13.78 -32.11
C ARG A 198 6.96 -14.01 -31.06
N TYR A 199 7.00 -13.29 -29.96
CA TYR A 199 5.95 -13.31 -28.93
C TYR A 199 5.30 -11.94 -28.81
N ARG A 200 3.97 -11.92 -28.94
CA ARG A 200 3.18 -10.76 -28.52
C ARG A 200 3.07 -10.76 -27.00
N THR A 201 3.27 -9.63 -26.37
CA THR A 201 3.17 -9.49 -24.91
C THR A 201 2.00 -8.57 -24.56
N LEU A 202 1.23 -8.94 -23.54
CA LEU A 202 0.12 -8.15 -22.99
C LEU A 202 0.33 -7.95 -21.50
N ASN A 203 0.40 -6.70 -21.07
CA ASN A 203 0.68 -6.33 -19.67
C ASN A 203 -0.59 -5.91 -18.95
N PHE A 204 -1.23 -6.84 -18.23
CA PHE A 204 -2.41 -6.60 -17.39
C PHE A 204 -2.05 -6.12 -15.98
N ALA A 205 -0.77 -5.98 -15.67
CA ALA A 205 -0.33 -5.48 -14.38
C ALA A 205 -0.56 -3.97 -14.24
N VAL A 206 -0.94 -3.51 -13.07
CA VAL A 206 -1.14 -2.10 -12.75
C VAL A 206 -0.60 -1.81 -11.34
N ASN A 207 -0.16 -0.59 -11.09
CA ASN A 207 0.34 -0.17 -9.79
C ASN A 207 -0.69 -0.44 -8.69
N GLY A 208 -0.25 -1.08 -7.62
CA GLY A 208 -1.11 -1.40 -6.48
C GLY A 208 -1.94 -2.68 -6.61
N TYR A 209 -2.02 -3.32 -7.79
CA TYR A 209 -2.76 -4.56 -7.98
C TYR A 209 -2.17 -5.74 -7.20
N GLY A 210 -3.01 -6.73 -6.93
CA GLY A 210 -2.67 -8.01 -6.33
C GLY A 210 -3.25 -9.19 -7.13
N SER A 211 -3.34 -10.34 -6.48
CA SER A 211 -3.94 -11.54 -7.06
C SER A 211 -5.45 -11.38 -7.30
N GLU A 212 -6.11 -10.57 -6.49
CA GLU A 212 -7.54 -10.30 -6.57
C GLU A 212 -7.92 -9.57 -7.85
N GLN A 213 -7.10 -8.60 -8.34
CA GLN A 213 -7.33 -7.97 -9.63
C GLN A 213 -7.01 -8.91 -10.79
N MET A 214 -5.98 -9.77 -10.67
CA MET A 214 -5.73 -10.78 -11.67
C MET A 214 -6.95 -11.69 -11.84
N LEU A 215 -7.49 -12.22 -10.75
CA LEU A 215 -8.69 -13.06 -10.79
C LEU A 215 -9.89 -12.32 -11.36
N ALA A 216 -10.12 -11.07 -10.95
CA ALA A 216 -11.21 -10.26 -11.46
C ALA A 216 -11.09 -10.00 -12.96
N ALA A 217 -9.89 -9.66 -13.46
CA ALA A 217 -9.65 -9.46 -14.90
C ALA A 217 -10.00 -10.71 -15.73
N ILE A 218 -9.66 -11.89 -15.23
CA ILE A 218 -9.94 -13.16 -15.89
C ILE A 218 -11.44 -13.49 -15.78
N ALA A 219 -11.99 -13.51 -14.56
CA ALA A 219 -13.35 -13.94 -14.29
C ALA A 219 -14.42 -13.05 -14.95
N HIS A 220 -14.15 -11.75 -15.11
CA HIS A 220 -15.06 -10.82 -15.80
C HIS A 220 -14.76 -10.66 -17.30
N GLY A 221 -13.93 -11.54 -17.88
CA GLY A 221 -13.64 -11.56 -19.30
C GLY A 221 -12.89 -10.32 -19.82
N ILE A 222 -12.21 -9.56 -18.92
CA ILE A 222 -11.38 -8.42 -19.34
C ILE A 222 -10.23 -8.91 -20.22
N VAL A 223 -9.62 -10.04 -19.83
CA VAL A 223 -8.55 -10.68 -20.60
C VAL A 223 -9.06 -11.08 -21.97
N GLY A 224 -10.19 -11.80 -22.04
CA GLY A 224 -10.75 -12.31 -23.31
C GLY A 224 -11.15 -11.22 -24.31
N ARG A 225 -11.53 -10.01 -23.80
CA ARG A 225 -11.84 -8.87 -24.68
C ARG A 225 -10.61 -8.26 -25.38
N VAL A 226 -9.41 -8.49 -24.84
CA VAL A 226 -8.16 -7.90 -25.34
C VAL A 226 -7.34 -8.92 -26.14
N VAL A 227 -7.46 -10.18 -25.78
CA VAL A 227 -6.70 -11.26 -26.41
C VAL A 227 -7.36 -11.64 -27.74
N ASP A 228 -6.68 -11.35 -28.85
CA ASP A 228 -7.13 -11.64 -30.22
C ASP A 228 -6.44 -12.87 -30.84
N SER A 229 -5.54 -13.52 -30.09
CA SER A 229 -4.79 -14.71 -30.49
C SER A 229 -4.63 -15.63 -29.28
N THR A 230 -4.58 -16.95 -29.50
CA THR A 230 -4.48 -17.93 -28.41
C THR A 230 -3.21 -17.70 -27.56
N PRO A 231 -3.33 -17.29 -26.27
CA PRO A 231 -2.17 -17.14 -25.43
C PRO A 231 -1.61 -18.51 -25.04
N ARG A 232 -0.29 -18.61 -25.08
CA ARG A 232 0.43 -19.84 -24.70
C ARG A 232 0.97 -19.81 -23.28
N TYR A 233 1.24 -18.61 -22.78
CA TYR A 233 1.89 -18.42 -21.48
C TYR A 233 1.22 -17.29 -20.70
N ALA A 234 1.11 -17.48 -19.40
CA ALA A 234 0.70 -16.44 -18.45
C ALA A 234 1.70 -16.41 -17.30
N TYR A 235 2.25 -15.25 -17.04
CA TYR A 235 3.16 -15.00 -15.93
C TYR A 235 2.51 -14.10 -14.88
N TYR A 236 2.49 -14.54 -13.65
CA TYR A 236 2.10 -13.72 -12.51
C TYR A 236 3.35 -13.31 -11.73
N VAL A 237 3.64 -12.01 -11.70
CA VAL A 237 4.73 -11.44 -10.89
C VAL A 237 4.20 -11.22 -9.48
N ALA A 238 4.60 -12.11 -8.59
CA ALA A 238 4.12 -12.21 -7.22
C ALA A 238 5.10 -11.59 -6.23
N LEU A 239 4.54 -10.94 -5.21
CA LEU A 239 5.26 -10.42 -4.05
C LEU A 239 4.55 -10.85 -2.76
N PRO A 240 5.26 -11.01 -1.63
CA PRO A 240 4.61 -11.30 -0.35
C PRO A 240 3.51 -10.31 0.02
N VAL A 241 3.69 -9.01 -0.27
CA VAL A 241 2.71 -7.95 0.01
C VAL A 241 1.36 -8.16 -0.71
N HIS A 242 1.29 -8.99 -1.74
CA HIS A 242 0.02 -9.32 -2.39
C HIS A 242 -0.95 -10.08 -1.48
N VAL A 243 -0.45 -10.78 -0.45
CA VAL A 243 -1.30 -11.40 0.59
C VAL A 243 -2.07 -10.34 1.36
N TRP A 244 -1.39 -9.23 1.76
CA TRP A 244 -2.06 -8.10 2.43
C TRP A 244 -3.13 -7.45 1.55
N ARG A 245 -2.89 -7.36 0.24
CA ARG A 245 -3.84 -6.81 -0.73
C ARG A 245 -5.07 -7.69 -0.84
N ALA A 246 -4.88 -8.98 -1.06
CA ALA A 246 -5.96 -9.97 -1.12
C ALA A 246 -6.80 -10.03 0.17
N ALA A 247 -6.17 -9.79 1.32
CA ALA A 247 -6.84 -9.72 2.62
C ALA A 247 -7.48 -8.34 2.94
N GLY A 248 -7.33 -7.34 2.05
CA GLY A 248 -7.87 -5.99 2.26
C GLY A 248 -7.17 -5.19 3.36
N ARG A 249 -5.91 -5.50 3.67
CA ARG A 249 -5.13 -4.85 4.73
C ARG A 249 -4.31 -3.65 4.25
N VAL A 250 -4.52 -3.19 3.02
CA VAL A 250 -3.84 -2.02 2.45
C VAL A 250 -4.80 -0.83 2.36
N SER A 251 -4.35 0.35 2.73
CA SER A 251 -5.20 1.54 2.84
C SER A 251 -5.72 2.04 1.48
N TRP A 252 -4.96 1.86 0.41
CA TRP A 252 -5.34 2.27 -0.95
C TRP A 252 -6.26 1.27 -1.65
N GLY A 253 -6.35 0.02 -1.17
CA GLY A 253 -7.09 -1.08 -1.80
C GLY A 253 -8.58 -1.11 -1.53
N LEU A 254 -9.20 -0.04 -1.04
CA LEU A 254 -10.61 -0.04 -0.60
C LEU A 254 -11.60 -0.38 -1.70
N HIS A 255 -11.30 0.02 -2.94
CA HIS A 255 -12.13 -0.27 -4.10
C HIS A 255 -11.72 -1.55 -4.84
N ALA A 256 -10.63 -2.21 -4.40
CA ALA A 256 -10.19 -3.48 -5.00
C ALA A 256 -11.24 -4.58 -4.82
N PRO A 257 -11.33 -5.52 -5.78
CA PRO A 257 -12.28 -6.63 -5.69
C PRO A 257 -11.98 -7.49 -4.47
N ARG A 258 -13.01 -7.81 -3.71
CA ARG A 258 -12.91 -8.62 -2.51
C ARG A 258 -13.39 -10.03 -2.79
N TYR A 259 -12.53 -10.99 -2.52
CA TYR A 259 -12.86 -12.42 -2.58
C TYR A 259 -13.02 -13.02 -1.20
N VAL A 260 -13.95 -13.95 -1.08
CA VAL A 260 -14.25 -14.69 0.16
C VAL A 260 -14.30 -16.16 -0.16
N GLN A 261 -13.79 -16.98 0.73
CA GLN A 261 -13.93 -18.43 0.65
C GLN A 261 -15.05 -18.89 1.54
N ALA A 262 -16.03 -19.59 0.99
CA ALA A 262 -17.10 -20.23 1.73
C ALA A 262 -16.56 -21.44 2.53
N PRO A 263 -17.31 -21.96 3.52
CA PRO A 263 -16.92 -23.13 4.30
C PRO A 263 -16.67 -24.40 3.46
N ASP A 264 -17.33 -24.53 2.31
CA ASP A 264 -17.14 -25.61 1.34
C ASP A 264 -15.91 -25.43 0.45
N GLY A 265 -15.14 -24.35 0.63
CA GLY A 265 -13.96 -24.01 -0.16
C GLY A 265 -14.25 -23.19 -1.41
N THR A 266 -15.49 -22.97 -1.78
CA THR A 266 -15.87 -22.16 -2.94
C THR A 266 -15.42 -20.72 -2.78
N LEU A 267 -14.74 -20.19 -3.81
CA LEU A 267 -14.29 -18.79 -3.86
C LEU A 267 -15.30 -17.95 -4.66
N TYR A 268 -15.76 -16.85 -4.09
CA TYR A 268 -16.66 -15.91 -4.76
C TYR A 268 -16.24 -14.45 -4.49
N GLN A 269 -16.59 -13.56 -5.41
CA GLN A 269 -16.37 -12.13 -5.24
C GLN A 269 -17.54 -11.52 -4.44
N GLU A 270 -17.21 -10.87 -3.32
CA GLU A 270 -18.18 -10.17 -2.48
C GLU A 270 -17.95 -8.65 -2.56
N GLY A 271 -18.26 -8.05 -3.72
CA GLY A 271 -18.09 -6.63 -3.96
C GLY A 271 -16.62 -6.18 -3.84
N ASN A 272 -16.39 -5.13 -3.07
CA ASN A 272 -15.08 -4.57 -2.76
C ASN A 272 -14.90 -4.39 -1.24
N PHE A 273 -13.70 -3.95 -0.82
CA PHE A 273 -13.40 -3.77 0.61
C PHE A 273 -14.11 -2.55 1.25
N GLU A 274 -14.63 -1.60 0.46
CA GLU A 274 -15.34 -0.43 0.98
C GLU A 274 -16.64 -0.81 1.69
N ASN A 275 -17.35 -1.83 1.18
CA ASN A 275 -18.66 -2.26 1.70
C ASN A 275 -18.60 -2.85 3.13
N ARG A 276 -17.42 -3.24 3.61
CA ARG A 276 -17.18 -3.76 4.97
C ARG A 276 -16.69 -2.75 5.99
N LYS A 277 -16.54 -1.49 5.61
CA LYS A 277 -16.20 -0.48 6.60
C LYS A 277 -17.31 -0.36 7.62
N PRO A 278 -17.03 -0.42 8.94
CA PRO A 278 -17.98 -0.03 9.98
C PRO A 278 -18.57 1.34 9.65
N LEU A 279 -19.84 1.54 10.01
CA LEU A 279 -20.56 2.80 9.75
C LEU A 279 -19.74 4.03 10.17
N ALA A 280 -19.01 3.94 11.29
CA ALA A 280 -18.11 4.98 11.77
C ALA A 280 -17.02 5.36 10.75
N VAL A 281 -16.45 4.38 10.03
CA VAL A 281 -15.44 4.64 8.97
C VAL A 281 -16.11 5.27 7.75
N ARG A 282 -17.31 4.83 7.40
CA ARG A 282 -18.10 5.42 6.30
C ARG A 282 -18.48 6.88 6.59
N LEU A 283 -18.66 7.23 7.85
CA LEU A 283 -18.90 8.59 8.32
C LEU A 283 -17.61 9.43 8.51
N GLY A 284 -16.44 8.92 8.08
CA GLY A 284 -15.15 9.59 8.24
C GLY A 284 -14.58 9.48 9.65
N LEU A 285 -15.21 8.72 10.53
CA LEU A 285 -14.70 8.38 11.86
C LEU A 285 -13.93 7.07 11.72
N ASN A 286 -12.62 7.10 11.92
CA ASN A 286 -11.84 5.88 11.90
C ASN A 286 -11.92 5.20 13.28
N PRO A 287 -12.72 4.11 13.46
CA PRO A 287 -12.93 3.48 14.76
C PRO A 287 -11.71 2.69 15.25
N HIS A 288 -10.73 2.46 14.39
CA HIS A 288 -9.53 1.74 14.76
C HIS A 288 -8.43 2.72 15.16
N ILE A 289 -8.13 2.80 16.45
CA ILE A 289 -6.95 3.50 16.98
C ILE A 289 -5.70 3.07 16.19
N GLY A 290 -5.58 1.78 15.82
CA GLY A 290 -4.50 1.27 14.98
C GLY A 290 -4.40 1.96 13.62
N GLY A 291 -5.51 2.24 12.94
CA GLY A 291 -5.50 2.95 11.66
C GLY A 291 -5.04 4.40 11.77
N GLN A 292 -5.24 5.05 12.91
CA GLN A 292 -4.67 6.39 13.16
C GLN A 292 -3.19 6.28 13.54
N LEU A 293 -2.82 5.31 14.36
CA LEU A 293 -1.42 5.06 14.73
C LEU A 293 -0.55 4.75 13.51
N ASN A 294 -1.09 4.09 12.48
CA ASN A 294 -0.38 3.85 11.22
C ASN A 294 -0.01 5.13 10.45
N LYS A 295 -0.55 6.29 10.82
CA LYS A 295 -0.09 7.58 10.30
C LYS A 295 1.20 8.07 10.96
N SER A 296 1.62 7.48 12.09
CA SER A 296 2.90 7.77 12.74
C SER A 296 4.04 7.04 12.05
N ALA A 297 5.08 7.76 11.70
CA ALA A 297 6.29 7.18 11.14
C ALA A 297 7.05 6.36 12.20
N ILE A 298 7.05 6.80 13.45
CA ILE A 298 7.61 6.02 14.58
C ILE A 298 6.89 4.68 14.72
N TRP A 299 5.55 4.69 14.67
CA TRP A 299 4.74 3.47 14.79
C TRP A 299 5.05 2.48 13.67
N ARG A 300 5.18 2.97 12.43
CA ARG A 300 5.56 2.15 11.27
C ARG A 300 6.98 1.61 11.40
N MET A 301 7.93 2.44 11.82
CA MET A 301 9.33 2.06 12.03
C MET A 301 9.48 0.93 13.08
N LEU A 302 8.67 0.97 14.15
CA LEU A 302 8.66 -0.06 15.18
C LEU A 302 7.98 -1.37 14.72
N GLY A 303 7.50 -1.44 13.47
CA GLY A 303 6.78 -2.62 12.96
C GLY A 303 5.44 -2.88 13.67
N MET A 304 4.90 -1.88 14.37
CA MET A 304 3.65 -1.97 15.13
C MET A 304 2.41 -1.72 14.25
N HIS A 305 2.60 -1.53 12.94
CA HIS A 305 1.50 -1.52 11.98
C HIS A 305 0.90 -2.94 11.91
N ASP A 306 -0.40 -3.03 11.64
CA ASP A 306 -1.15 -4.31 11.58
C ASP A 306 -0.69 -5.13 10.36
N SER A 307 0.51 -5.69 10.46
CA SER A 307 1.20 -6.46 9.41
C SER A 307 1.07 -7.96 9.59
N HIS A 308 0.30 -8.42 10.59
CA HIS A 308 0.12 -9.85 10.80
C HIS A 308 -0.73 -10.46 9.69
N VAL A 309 -0.04 -11.12 8.77
CA VAL A 309 -0.66 -12.05 7.84
C VAL A 309 -0.94 -13.34 8.58
N THR A 310 -2.20 -13.77 8.53
CA THR A 310 -2.61 -15.07 9.08
C THR A 310 -2.44 -16.19 8.05
N ASP A 311 -2.47 -17.42 8.50
CA ASP A 311 -2.47 -18.58 7.58
C ASP A 311 -3.73 -18.61 6.71
N ASP A 312 -4.85 -18.06 7.19
CA ASP A 312 -6.08 -17.90 6.42
C ASP A 312 -5.91 -16.89 5.28
N ASP A 313 -5.21 -15.78 5.52
CA ASP A 313 -4.90 -14.79 4.47
C ASP A 313 -4.02 -15.41 3.37
N ILE A 314 -3.01 -16.20 3.77
CA ILE A 314 -2.14 -16.92 2.82
C ILE A 314 -2.95 -17.95 2.03
N ARG A 315 -3.81 -18.70 2.68
CA ARG A 315 -4.68 -19.68 2.04
C ARG A 315 -5.63 -19.03 1.04
N LEU A 316 -6.28 -17.92 1.42
CA LEU A 316 -7.13 -17.15 0.53
C LEU A 316 -6.35 -16.68 -0.71
N TYR A 317 -5.19 -16.08 -0.51
CA TYR A 317 -4.33 -15.62 -1.60
C TYR A 317 -3.96 -16.77 -2.56
N LEU A 318 -3.51 -17.92 -2.04
CA LEU A 318 -3.16 -19.08 -2.85
C LEU A 318 -4.38 -19.64 -3.59
N THR A 319 -5.56 -19.64 -2.97
CA THR A 319 -6.82 -20.05 -3.60
C THR A 319 -7.18 -19.12 -4.75
N ILE A 320 -7.00 -17.81 -4.59
CA ILE A 320 -7.22 -16.82 -5.66
C ILE A 320 -6.29 -17.08 -6.84
N VAL A 321 -5.00 -17.34 -6.59
CA VAL A 321 -4.03 -17.63 -7.66
C VAL A 321 -4.35 -18.94 -8.36
N ARG A 322 -4.71 -19.99 -7.61
CA ARG A 322 -5.15 -21.27 -8.20
C ARG A 322 -6.39 -21.08 -9.08
N ARG A 323 -7.38 -20.35 -8.60
CA ARG A 323 -8.60 -20.08 -9.36
C ARG A 323 -8.33 -19.31 -10.65
N SER A 324 -7.38 -18.36 -10.61
CA SER A 324 -6.93 -17.65 -11.80
C SER A 324 -6.29 -18.59 -12.83
N GLN A 325 -5.44 -19.50 -12.39
CA GLN A 325 -4.84 -20.55 -13.26
C GLN A 325 -5.91 -21.45 -13.89
N GLU A 326 -6.88 -21.92 -13.09
CA GLU A 326 -7.97 -22.79 -13.56
C GLU A 326 -8.83 -22.11 -14.61
N LEU A 327 -9.23 -20.86 -14.38
CA LEU A 327 -10.04 -20.10 -15.34
C LEU A 327 -9.28 -19.83 -16.64
N LEU A 328 -8.00 -19.47 -16.57
CA LEU A 328 -7.17 -19.31 -17.76
C LEU A 328 -7.03 -20.61 -18.53
N ALA A 329 -6.84 -21.74 -17.83
CA ALA A 329 -6.71 -23.05 -18.49
C ALA A 329 -8.05 -23.51 -19.13
N ALA A 330 -9.19 -23.13 -18.54
CA ALA A 330 -10.51 -23.42 -19.11
C ALA A 330 -10.79 -22.54 -20.34
N GLU A 331 -10.44 -21.27 -20.31
CA GLU A 331 -10.64 -20.33 -21.43
C GLU A 331 -9.63 -20.56 -22.57
N TYR A 332 -8.39 -20.89 -22.21
CA TYR A 332 -7.29 -21.11 -23.16
C TYR A 332 -6.64 -22.48 -22.93
N PRO A 333 -7.20 -23.58 -23.48
CA PRO A 333 -6.63 -24.91 -23.31
C PRO A 333 -5.16 -24.99 -23.74
N GLY A 334 -4.32 -25.52 -22.85
CA GLY A 334 -2.87 -25.62 -23.07
C GLY A 334 -2.03 -24.41 -22.64
N ILE A 335 -2.65 -23.35 -22.13
CA ILE A 335 -1.90 -22.22 -21.57
C ILE A 335 -1.05 -22.69 -20.38
N GLN A 336 0.19 -22.24 -20.34
CA GLN A 336 1.11 -22.51 -19.22
C GLN A 336 1.14 -21.33 -18.27
N PHE A 337 0.56 -21.51 -17.10
CA PHE A 337 0.60 -20.50 -16.03
C PHE A 337 1.85 -20.69 -15.17
N ARG A 338 2.60 -19.61 -14.96
CA ARG A 338 3.86 -19.59 -14.22
C ARG A 338 3.92 -18.38 -13.28
N VAL A 339 4.69 -18.49 -12.21
CA VAL A 339 4.91 -17.41 -11.25
C VAL A 339 6.37 -16.96 -11.28
N ILE A 340 6.60 -15.65 -11.24
CA ILE A 340 7.88 -15.05 -10.90
C ILE A 340 7.71 -14.48 -9.50
N LEU A 341 8.37 -15.08 -8.51
CA LEU A 341 8.22 -14.69 -7.11
C LEU A 341 9.41 -13.82 -6.67
N TYR A 342 9.12 -12.57 -6.35
CA TYR A 342 10.08 -11.68 -5.72
C TYR A 342 10.26 -12.01 -4.25
N PRO A 343 11.49 -11.92 -3.73
CA PRO A 343 11.72 -12.08 -2.29
C PRO A 343 11.10 -10.91 -1.52
N TYR A 344 11.03 -11.07 -0.22
CA TYR A 344 10.50 -10.06 0.68
C TYR A 344 11.29 -8.75 0.61
N GLN A 345 10.56 -7.63 0.68
CA GLN A 345 11.12 -6.28 0.72
C GLN A 345 11.44 -5.87 2.17
N ASP A 346 10.64 -6.35 3.11
CA ASP A 346 10.73 -6.16 4.55
C ASP A 346 11.04 -7.51 5.23
N PRO A 347 12.03 -7.60 6.14
CA PRO A 347 12.31 -8.81 6.91
C PRO A 347 11.08 -9.46 7.58
N ALA A 348 10.09 -8.66 8.00
CA ALA A 348 8.83 -9.16 8.57
C ALA A 348 8.02 -10.03 7.58
N GLN A 349 8.24 -9.88 6.29
CA GLN A 349 7.56 -10.66 5.24
C GLN A 349 8.27 -12.00 4.92
N ARG A 350 9.41 -12.29 5.56
CA ARG A 350 10.21 -13.49 5.27
C ARG A 350 9.41 -14.78 5.46
N ALA A 351 8.66 -14.89 6.55
CA ALA A 351 7.83 -16.07 6.84
C ALA A 351 6.73 -16.25 5.78
N THR A 352 6.07 -15.16 5.37
CA THR A 352 5.07 -15.16 4.30
C THR A 352 5.70 -15.62 2.98
N TYR A 353 6.86 -15.09 2.61
CA TYR A 353 7.58 -15.50 1.42
C TYR A 353 7.83 -17.02 1.36
N GLN A 354 8.31 -17.61 2.45
CA GLN A 354 8.55 -19.06 2.52
C GLN A 354 7.25 -19.85 2.34
N LYS A 355 6.18 -19.45 3.02
CA LYS A 355 4.86 -20.10 2.88
C LYS A 355 4.30 -19.99 1.46
N LEU A 356 4.52 -18.87 0.78
CA LEU A 356 4.11 -18.70 -0.63
C LEU A 356 4.90 -19.63 -1.55
N ARG A 357 6.22 -19.69 -1.40
CA ARG A 357 7.08 -20.60 -2.17
C ARG A 357 6.60 -22.05 -2.03
N GLU A 358 6.41 -22.51 -0.79
CA GLU A 358 5.88 -23.86 -0.52
C GLU A 358 4.46 -24.05 -1.08
N GLY A 359 3.60 -23.04 -0.97
CA GLY A 359 2.24 -23.06 -1.47
C GLY A 359 2.19 -23.26 -2.99
N PHE A 360 2.97 -22.50 -3.74
CA PHE A 360 3.04 -22.66 -5.20
C PHE A 360 3.59 -24.03 -5.62
N VAL A 361 4.60 -24.53 -4.92
CA VAL A 361 5.14 -25.89 -5.17
C VAL A 361 4.06 -26.96 -4.93
N ARG A 362 3.34 -26.89 -3.79
CA ARG A 362 2.23 -27.82 -3.51
C ARG A 362 1.10 -27.74 -4.53
N MET A 363 0.89 -26.58 -5.14
CA MET A 363 -0.10 -26.41 -6.21
C MET A 363 0.39 -26.89 -7.58
N GLY A 364 1.66 -27.32 -7.70
CA GLY A 364 2.25 -27.70 -9.00
C GLY A 364 2.44 -26.53 -9.96
N ILE A 365 2.45 -25.28 -9.45
CA ILE A 365 2.67 -24.09 -10.27
C ILE A 365 4.18 -23.86 -10.40
N PRO A 366 4.73 -23.82 -11.65
CA PRO A 366 6.14 -23.50 -11.85
C PRO A 366 6.48 -22.10 -11.34
N VAL A 367 7.49 -21.99 -10.48
CA VAL A 367 7.94 -20.74 -9.85
C VAL A 367 9.38 -20.46 -10.22
N GLY A 368 9.64 -19.26 -10.75
CA GLY A 368 10.97 -18.68 -10.84
C GLY A 368 11.22 -17.76 -9.64
N LEU A 369 12.20 -18.09 -8.82
CA LEU A 369 12.60 -17.22 -7.70
C LEU A 369 13.55 -16.14 -8.23
N VAL A 370 13.26 -14.87 -7.93
CA VAL A 370 14.04 -13.76 -8.47
C VAL A 370 15.49 -13.81 -8.00
N GLU A 371 15.75 -14.24 -6.78
CA GLU A 371 17.09 -14.41 -6.25
C GLU A 371 17.91 -15.51 -6.96
N ASP A 372 17.25 -16.51 -7.54
CA ASP A 372 17.91 -17.53 -8.36
C ASP A 372 18.13 -17.05 -9.81
N ILE A 373 17.22 -16.19 -10.31
CA ILE A 373 17.28 -15.65 -11.67
C ILE A 373 18.29 -14.50 -11.75
N LEU A 374 18.37 -13.69 -10.70
CA LEU A 374 19.26 -12.52 -10.58
C LEU A 374 20.29 -12.78 -9.47
N PRO A 375 21.40 -13.48 -9.73
CA PRO A 375 22.41 -13.74 -8.72
C PRO A 375 22.91 -12.43 -8.08
N GLY A 376 22.88 -12.38 -6.76
CA GLY A 376 23.21 -11.18 -6.00
C GLY A 376 22.02 -10.29 -5.63
N TYR A 377 20.79 -10.63 -6.04
CA TYR A 377 19.60 -9.83 -5.69
C TYR A 377 19.42 -9.63 -4.18
N ILE A 378 19.80 -10.62 -3.37
CA ILE A 378 19.72 -10.53 -1.91
C ILE A 378 20.93 -9.80 -1.31
N THR A 379 22.14 -10.02 -1.84
CA THR A 379 23.39 -9.52 -1.27
C THR A 379 23.78 -8.13 -1.76
N ASP A 380 23.39 -7.78 -3.00
CA ASP A 380 23.65 -6.48 -3.64
C ASP A 380 22.41 -6.04 -4.44
N ARG A 381 21.33 -5.79 -3.72
CA ARG A 381 20.05 -5.40 -4.33
C ARG A 381 20.14 -4.11 -5.13
N SER A 382 21.02 -3.19 -4.74
CA SER A 382 21.18 -1.88 -5.40
C SER A 382 21.41 -1.98 -6.91
N LYS A 383 22.02 -3.07 -7.37
CA LYS A 383 22.25 -3.36 -8.78
C LYS A 383 20.96 -3.57 -9.58
N PHE A 384 19.89 -4.01 -8.96
CA PHE A 384 18.68 -4.49 -9.61
C PHE A 384 17.41 -3.66 -9.32
N ILE A 385 17.54 -2.65 -8.49
CA ILE A 385 16.44 -1.75 -8.12
C ILE A 385 16.69 -0.34 -8.64
N LEU A 386 15.66 0.49 -8.66
CA LEU A 386 15.76 1.88 -9.11
C LEU A 386 16.69 2.69 -8.20
N SER A 387 16.55 2.54 -6.89
CA SER A 387 17.41 3.19 -5.89
C SER A 387 17.19 2.60 -4.50
N ALA A 388 18.01 2.99 -3.52
CA ALA A 388 17.81 2.63 -2.13
C ALA A 388 16.45 3.11 -1.57
N GLY A 389 15.91 4.19 -2.11
CA GLY A 389 14.58 4.73 -1.76
C GLY A 389 13.43 4.18 -2.61
N ASP A 390 13.72 3.33 -3.58
CA ASP A 390 12.72 2.72 -4.45
C ASP A 390 13.14 1.31 -4.89
N THR A 391 12.52 0.31 -4.30
CA THR A 391 12.86 -1.10 -4.51
C THR A 391 12.23 -1.72 -5.77
N HIS A 392 11.57 -0.94 -6.63
CA HIS A 392 11.09 -1.44 -7.92
C HIS A 392 12.26 -1.90 -8.80
N PRO A 393 12.07 -2.95 -9.60
CA PRO A 393 13.13 -3.43 -10.48
C PRO A 393 13.52 -2.37 -11.52
N ASN A 394 14.83 -2.24 -11.74
CA ASN A 394 15.35 -1.35 -12.78
C ASN A 394 15.39 -2.05 -14.16
N ALA A 395 15.81 -1.32 -15.19
CA ALA A 395 15.88 -1.82 -16.56
C ALA A 395 16.79 -3.05 -16.69
N LEU A 396 17.90 -3.14 -15.94
CA LEU A 396 18.78 -4.32 -15.94
C LEU A 396 18.05 -5.55 -15.40
N ALA A 397 17.35 -5.44 -14.27
CA ALA A 397 16.60 -6.54 -13.69
C ALA A 397 15.55 -7.06 -14.67
N ASN A 398 14.77 -6.18 -15.29
CA ASN A 398 13.73 -6.56 -16.25
C ASN A 398 14.30 -7.21 -17.51
N ARG A 399 15.44 -6.71 -18.01
CA ARG A 399 16.12 -7.34 -19.15
C ARG A 399 16.57 -8.77 -18.86
N LEU A 400 17.12 -9.02 -17.67
CA LEU A 400 17.56 -10.37 -17.27
C LEU A 400 16.38 -11.29 -16.98
N LEU A 401 15.32 -10.77 -16.36
CA LEU A 401 14.07 -11.52 -16.17
C LEU A 401 13.42 -11.90 -17.51
N ALA A 402 13.49 -11.02 -18.52
CA ALA A 402 13.00 -11.32 -19.86
C ALA A 402 13.79 -12.47 -20.50
N GLN A 403 15.12 -12.51 -20.34
CA GLN A 403 15.95 -13.65 -20.79
C GLN A 403 15.52 -14.95 -20.10
N TYR A 404 15.25 -14.90 -18.80
CA TYR A 404 14.75 -16.06 -18.07
C TYR A 404 13.39 -16.52 -18.63
N VAL A 405 12.44 -15.60 -18.83
CA VAL A 405 11.12 -15.92 -19.40
C VAL A 405 11.28 -16.61 -20.77
N LEU A 406 12.08 -16.05 -21.67
CA LEU A 406 12.32 -16.59 -22.99
C LEU A 406 12.96 -17.98 -22.94
N LYS A 407 13.93 -18.22 -22.04
CA LYS A 407 14.52 -19.54 -21.81
C LYS A 407 13.50 -20.57 -21.31
N GLN A 408 12.46 -20.15 -20.58
CA GLN A 408 11.40 -21.03 -20.10
C GLN A 408 10.36 -21.36 -21.17
N ILE A 409 10.10 -20.45 -22.11
CA ILE A 409 9.09 -20.65 -23.17
C ILE A 409 9.68 -21.23 -24.46
N ALA A 410 10.99 -21.26 -24.62
CA ALA A 410 11.69 -21.91 -25.73
C ALA A 410 11.88 -23.41 -25.52
N ARG A 411 11.56 -23.93 -24.34
CA ARG A 411 11.59 -25.36 -23.99
C ARG A 411 10.24 -26.00 -24.21
#